data_8b59a51e73ff6e98d06c828f574482e2
#
_entry.id   8b59a51e73ff6e98d06c828f574482e2
#
_cell.length_a   1.000
_cell.length_b   1.000
_cell.length_c   1.000
_cell.angle_alpha   90.00
_cell.angle_beta   90.00
_cell.angle_gamma   90.00
#
_symmetry.space_group_name_H-M   'P 1'
#
loop_
_entity.id
_entity.type
_entity.pdbx_description
1 polymer ?
#
loop_
_entity_poly.entity_id
_entity_poly.type
_entity_poly.pdbx_seq_one_letter_code
_entity_poly.pdbx_strand_id
1 'polypeptide(L)'
;MTSDTDWWIRLARTSPAGAAWLYLRELFESDHTHGFDDFMEDDGFMRLRAPGYSEIQVTSGGERMWPRWKAYLFTSDGRRRTVDGPRDVGLTPDRAAELFFRDIMASIE
;
A
#
# COMPACT_ATOMS: atom_id res chain seq x y z
N MET A 1 -12.15 -23.55 -0.48
CA MET A 1 -12.50 -22.13 -0.38
C MET A 1 -11.23 -21.30 -0.47
N THR A 2 -11.13 -20.48 -1.48
CA THR A 2 -9.97 -19.60 -1.60
C THR A 2 -10.19 -18.36 -0.75
N SER A 3 -9.27 -18.12 0.18
CA SER A 3 -9.25 -16.88 0.93
C SER A 3 -8.60 -15.78 0.08
N ASP A 4 -8.82 -14.52 0.42
CA ASP A 4 -8.14 -13.40 -0.21
C ASP A 4 -6.62 -13.53 -0.11
N THR A 5 -6.15 -14.14 0.98
CA THR A 5 -4.73 -14.42 1.19
C THR A 5 -4.16 -15.32 0.10
N ASP A 6 -4.90 -16.36 -0.30
CA ASP A 6 -4.44 -17.27 -1.35
C ASP A 6 -4.31 -16.56 -2.71
N TRP A 7 -5.21 -15.66 -3.00
CA TRP A 7 -5.16 -14.89 -4.23
C TRP A 7 -3.91 -13.99 -4.26
N TRP A 8 -3.64 -13.31 -3.17
CA TRP A 8 -2.45 -12.45 -3.06
C TRP A 8 -1.15 -13.23 -3.16
N ILE A 9 -1.10 -14.41 -2.55
CA ILE A 9 0.07 -15.29 -2.64
C ILE A 9 0.31 -15.71 -4.08
N ARG A 10 -0.74 -16.07 -4.82
CA ARG A 10 -0.60 -16.42 -6.22
C ARG A 10 -0.13 -15.23 -7.06
N LEU A 11 -0.67 -14.06 -6.81
CA LEU A 11 -0.26 -12.85 -7.52
C LEU A 11 1.20 -12.52 -7.22
N ALA A 12 1.64 -12.68 -5.99
CA ALA A 12 3.03 -12.44 -5.60
C ALA A 12 4.01 -13.37 -6.33
N ARG A 13 3.56 -14.57 -6.69
CA ARG A 13 4.40 -15.53 -7.42
C ARG A 13 4.45 -15.26 -8.92
N THR A 14 3.50 -14.54 -9.46
CA THR A 14 3.34 -14.35 -10.89
C THR A 14 3.74 -12.97 -11.37
N SER A 15 3.85 -11.99 -10.48
CA SER A 15 4.20 -10.63 -10.89
C SER A 15 4.97 -9.87 -9.81
N PRO A 16 5.90 -8.99 -10.23
CA PRO A 16 6.57 -8.10 -9.27
C PRO A 16 5.59 -7.17 -8.55
N ALA A 17 4.55 -6.73 -9.23
CA ALA A 17 3.53 -5.86 -8.62
C ALA A 17 2.81 -6.56 -7.48
N GLY A 18 2.45 -7.82 -7.66
CA GLY A 18 1.80 -8.61 -6.62
C GLY A 18 2.70 -8.86 -5.43
N ALA A 19 3.97 -9.18 -5.68
CA ALA A 19 4.95 -9.40 -4.62
C ALA A 19 5.14 -8.13 -3.79
N ALA A 20 5.28 -7.00 -4.44
CA ALA A 20 5.44 -5.71 -3.76
C ALA A 20 4.19 -5.33 -2.98
N TRP A 21 3.01 -5.59 -3.53
CA TRP A 21 1.74 -5.32 -2.84
C TRP A 21 1.63 -6.11 -1.54
N LEU A 22 1.95 -7.40 -1.60
CA LEU A 22 1.91 -8.26 -0.43
C LEU A 22 2.89 -7.78 0.65
N TYR A 23 4.08 -7.41 0.24
CA TYR A 23 5.09 -6.90 1.16
C TYR A 23 4.67 -5.57 1.79
N LEU A 24 4.09 -4.67 0.99
CA LEU A 24 3.58 -3.39 1.50
C LEU A 24 2.49 -3.62 2.55
N ARG A 25 1.58 -4.55 2.29
CA ARG A 25 0.55 -4.91 3.26
C ARG A 25 1.16 -5.39 4.58
N GLU A 26 2.17 -6.24 4.51
CA GLU A 26 2.87 -6.72 5.70
C GLU A 26 3.53 -5.59 6.48
N LEU A 27 4.11 -4.60 5.79
CA LEU A 27 4.70 -3.44 6.43
C LEU A 27 3.66 -2.65 7.22
N PHE A 28 2.49 -2.42 6.65
CA PHE A 28 1.40 -1.73 7.36
C PHE A 28 0.91 -2.53 8.56
N GLU A 29 0.70 -3.83 8.39
CA GLU A 29 0.20 -4.69 9.46
C GLU A 29 1.21 -4.83 10.62
N SER A 30 2.48 -4.76 10.32
CA SER A 30 3.55 -4.88 11.31
C SER A 30 3.86 -3.57 12.03
N ASP A 31 3.39 -2.45 11.50
CA ASP A 31 3.68 -1.15 12.09
C ASP A 31 2.71 -0.87 13.25
N HIS A 32 3.25 -0.81 14.46
CA HIS A 32 2.49 -0.48 15.66
C HIS A 32 2.76 0.96 16.15
N THR A 33 3.61 1.71 15.43
CA THR A 33 4.00 3.05 15.84
C THR A 33 2.99 4.10 15.42
N HIS A 34 2.38 3.93 14.24
CA HIS A 34 1.49 4.93 13.63
C HIS A 34 0.01 4.69 13.90
N GLY A 35 -0.33 3.58 14.56
CA GLY A 35 -1.70 3.30 14.93
C GLY A 35 -2.65 2.98 13.79
N PHE A 36 -2.17 2.28 12.78
CA PHE A 36 -3.02 1.83 11.68
C PHE A 36 -4.05 0.81 12.14
N ASP A 37 -5.28 0.99 11.72
CA ASP A 37 -6.36 0.05 11.99
C ASP A 37 -7.36 0.00 10.84
N ASP A 38 -8.42 -0.79 11.01
CA ASP A 38 -9.51 -0.93 10.04
C ASP A 38 -9.03 -1.31 8.64
N PHE A 39 -8.13 -2.28 8.56
CA PHE A 39 -7.66 -2.77 7.28
C PHE A 39 -8.79 -3.40 6.49
N MET A 40 -9.06 -2.83 5.32
CA MET A 40 -9.95 -3.41 4.32
C MET A 40 -9.16 -3.55 3.04
N GLU A 41 -9.19 -4.73 2.46
CA GLU A 41 -8.42 -5.02 1.26
C GLU A 41 -9.30 -5.65 0.20
N ASP A 42 -9.19 -5.15 -1.00
CA ASP A 42 -9.85 -5.67 -2.18
C ASP A 42 -8.83 -5.65 -3.32
N ASP A 43 -9.20 -6.11 -4.48
CA ASP A 43 -8.34 -6.29 -5.64
C ASP A 43 -7.50 -5.04 -5.96
N GLY A 44 -6.24 -5.05 -5.53
CA GLY A 44 -5.31 -3.94 -5.75
C GLY A 44 -5.64 -2.65 -5.02
N PHE A 45 -6.49 -2.73 -4.00
CA PHE A 45 -6.94 -1.57 -3.23
C PHE A 45 -6.94 -1.90 -1.74
N MET A 46 -6.33 -1.02 -0.96
CA MET A 46 -6.26 -1.17 0.49
C MET A 46 -6.75 0.10 1.15
N ARG A 47 -7.62 -0.03 2.15
CA ARG A 47 -8.07 1.09 2.98
C ARG A 47 -7.72 0.83 4.43
N LEU A 48 -7.25 1.86 5.10
CA LEU A 48 -6.90 1.78 6.51
C LEU A 48 -7.10 3.15 7.15
N ARG A 49 -7.02 3.20 8.47
CA ARG A 49 -7.09 4.43 9.25
C ARG A 49 -5.84 4.64 10.07
N ALA A 50 -5.56 5.89 10.40
CA ALA A 50 -4.51 6.25 11.34
C ALA A 50 -4.95 7.51 12.11
N PRO A 51 -4.41 7.77 13.30
CA PRO A 51 -4.73 9.00 14.03
C PRO A 51 -4.47 10.24 13.18
N GLY A 52 -5.45 11.13 13.10
CA GLY A 52 -5.38 12.34 12.29
C GLY A 52 -5.84 12.16 10.84
N TYR A 53 -6.16 10.93 10.44
CA TYR A 53 -6.61 10.60 9.09
C TYR A 53 -7.91 9.82 9.14
N SER A 54 -8.92 10.32 8.42
CA SER A 54 -10.21 9.62 8.32
C SER A 54 -10.10 8.36 7.47
N GLU A 55 -9.23 8.40 6.47
CA GLU A 55 -9.02 7.27 5.57
C GLU A 55 -7.68 7.40 4.85
N ILE A 56 -7.01 6.28 4.68
CA ILE A 56 -5.84 6.17 3.82
C ILE A 56 -6.17 5.12 2.77
N GLN A 57 -6.10 5.51 1.48
CA GLN A 57 -6.37 4.62 0.36
C GLN A 57 -5.08 4.35 -0.39
N VAL A 58 -4.72 3.09 -0.53
CA VAL A 58 -3.54 2.68 -1.28
C VAL A 58 -3.99 1.88 -2.49
N THR A 59 -3.57 2.29 -3.67
CA THR A 59 -3.95 1.62 -4.91
C THR A 59 -2.71 1.15 -5.66
N SER A 60 -2.75 -0.07 -6.17
CA SER A 60 -1.69 -0.59 -7.02
C SER A 60 -1.95 -0.32 -8.49
N GLY A 61 -3.21 -0.09 -8.87
CA GLY A 61 -3.59 0.04 -10.27
C GLY A 61 -3.36 -1.22 -11.09
N GLY A 62 -3.05 -2.35 -10.43
CA GLY A 62 -2.73 -3.61 -11.09
C GLY A 62 -1.33 -3.62 -11.70
N GLU A 63 -1.03 -4.67 -12.47
CA GLU A 63 0.29 -4.87 -13.04
C GLU A 63 0.73 -3.79 -14.02
N ARG A 64 -0.25 -3.23 -14.74
CA ARG A 64 0.04 -2.19 -15.75
C ARG A 64 0.56 -0.90 -15.14
N MET A 65 0.23 -0.67 -13.88
CA MET A 65 0.66 0.54 -13.17
C MET A 65 1.95 0.33 -12.39
N TRP A 66 2.51 -0.88 -12.39
CA TRP A 66 3.77 -1.16 -11.71
C TRP A 66 4.92 -0.35 -12.33
N PRO A 67 5.73 0.31 -11.54
CA PRO A 67 5.65 0.51 -10.08
C PRO A 67 4.92 1.81 -9.67
N ARG A 68 4.04 2.33 -10.49
CA ARG A 68 3.37 3.62 -10.29
C ARG A 68 2.15 3.51 -9.35
N TRP A 69 2.38 3.11 -8.14
CA TRP A 69 1.33 3.04 -7.14
C TRP A 69 1.02 4.43 -6.59
N LYS A 70 -0.15 4.57 -5.98
CA LYS A 70 -0.56 5.82 -5.33
C LYS A 70 -1.19 5.54 -3.99
N ALA A 71 -0.97 6.46 -3.05
CA ALA A 71 -1.69 6.50 -1.79
C ALA A 71 -2.38 7.87 -1.67
N TYR A 72 -3.61 7.85 -1.21
CA TYR A 72 -4.40 9.04 -0.93
C TYR A 72 -4.64 9.10 0.56
N LEU A 73 -4.19 10.20 1.19
CA LEU A 73 -4.30 10.39 2.63
C LEU A 73 -5.34 11.47 2.88
N PHE A 74 -6.49 11.08 3.42
CA PHE A 74 -7.58 11.99 3.72
C PHE A 74 -7.49 12.37 5.20
N THR A 75 -7.16 13.62 5.46
CA THR A 75 -7.06 14.13 6.83
C THR A 75 -8.44 14.31 7.44
N SER A 76 -8.49 14.32 8.77
CA SER A 76 -9.76 14.49 9.50
C SER A 76 -10.40 15.87 9.25
N ASP A 77 -9.62 16.85 8.81
CA ASP A 77 -10.12 18.19 8.50
C ASP A 77 -10.51 18.37 7.03
N GLY A 78 -10.56 17.30 6.26
CA GLY A 78 -11.04 17.30 4.87
C GLY A 78 -9.99 17.57 3.81
N ARG A 79 -8.73 17.61 4.14
CA ARG A 79 -7.64 17.75 3.16
C ARG A 79 -7.26 16.39 2.59
N ARG A 80 -6.67 16.42 1.40
CA ARG A 80 -6.17 15.21 0.75
C ARG A 80 -4.71 15.42 0.35
N ARG A 81 -3.88 14.45 0.69
CA ARG A 81 -2.50 14.37 0.19
C ARG A 81 -2.37 13.15 -0.70
N THR A 82 -1.53 13.24 -1.71
CA THR A 82 -1.25 12.13 -2.61
C THR A 82 0.23 11.78 -2.49
N VAL A 83 0.51 10.50 -2.33
CA VAL A 83 1.88 9.98 -2.32
C VAL A 83 2.02 9.06 -3.51
N ASP A 84 2.97 9.35 -4.39
CA ASP A 84 3.26 8.51 -5.53
C ASP A 84 4.27 7.43 -5.15
N GLY A 85 4.05 6.23 -5.65
CA GLY A 85 5.01 5.15 -5.51
C GLY A 85 6.25 5.36 -6.37
N PRO A 86 7.28 4.54 -6.18
CA PRO A 86 8.51 4.66 -6.94
C PRO A 86 8.27 4.45 -8.42
N ARG A 87 9.05 5.15 -9.25
CA ARG A 87 8.94 5.08 -10.72
C ARG A 87 10.04 4.26 -11.36
N ASP A 88 11.03 3.84 -10.59
CA ASP A 88 12.15 3.08 -11.09
C ASP A 88 11.76 1.62 -11.30
N VAL A 89 11.64 1.23 -12.57
CA VAL A 89 11.25 -0.14 -12.96
C VAL A 89 12.32 -1.18 -12.65
N GLY A 90 13.53 -0.76 -12.32
CA GLY A 90 14.60 -1.67 -11.93
C GLY A 90 14.60 -2.09 -10.49
N LEU A 91 13.68 -1.56 -9.67
CA LEU A 91 13.60 -1.91 -8.25
C LEU A 91 13.07 -3.33 -8.07
N THR A 92 13.61 -4.01 -7.05
CA THR A 92 13.00 -5.28 -6.61
C THR A 92 11.64 -4.98 -5.97
N PRO A 93 10.72 -5.96 -5.94
CA PRO A 93 9.42 -5.76 -5.30
C PRO A 93 9.53 -5.28 -3.84
N ASP A 94 10.41 -5.89 -3.07
CA ASP A 94 10.61 -5.54 -1.67
C ASP A 94 11.08 -4.10 -1.50
N ARG A 95 12.04 -3.70 -2.32
CA ARG A 95 12.59 -2.34 -2.26
C ARG A 95 11.55 -1.29 -2.67
N ALA A 96 10.78 -1.59 -3.71
CA ALA A 96 9.71 -0.70 -4.16
C ALA A 96 8.66 -0.50 -3.04
N ALA A 97 8.24 -1.59 -2.40
CA ALA A 97 7.29 -1.53 -1.30
C ALA A 97 7.84 -0.73 -0.11
N GLU A 98 9.11 -0.97 0.26
CA GLU A 98 9.77 -0.22 1.34
C GLU A 98 9.81 1.28 1.07
N LEU A 99 10.21 1.67 -0.13
CA LEU A 99 10.30 3.08 -0.49
C LEU A 99 8.93 3.75 -0.45
N PHE A 100 7.93 3.07 -0.97
CA PHE A 100 6.57 3.59 -0.96
C PHE A 100 6.04 3.72 0.48
N PHE A 101 6.25 2.71 1.29
CA PHE A 101 5.87 2.75 2.71
C PHE A 101 6.53 3.92 3.44
N ARG A 102 7.82 4.13 3.22
CA ARG A 102 8.57 5.23 3.85
C ARG A 102 8.03 6.59 3.43
N ASP A 103 7.68 6.75 2.15
CA ASP A 103 7.12 7.99 1.65
C ASP A 103 5.74 8.27 2.25
N ILE A 104 4.92 7.23 2.42
CA ILE A 104 3.63 7.34 3.09
C ILE A 104 3.83 7.76 4.55
N MET A 105 4.76 7.11 5.27
CA MET A 105 5.03 7.43 6.66
C MET A 105 5.53 8.87 6.82
N ALA A 106 6.41 9.32 5.94
CA ALA A 106 6.91 10.69 5.96
C ALA A 106 5.78 11.71 5.75
N SER A 107 4.77 11.35 4.97
CA SER A 107 3.61 12.22 4.72
C SER A 107 2.65 12.27 5.90
N ILE A 108 2.62 11.24 6.72
CA ILE A 108 1.77 11.18 7.92
C ILE A 108 2.39 11.98 9.08
N GLU A 109 3.68 11.99 9.17
CA GLU A 109 4.43 12.67 10.25
C GLU A 109 4.41 14.21 10.18
#